data_a2c1027410fb1bd5b98a5f74029ff4ec
#
_entry.id   a2c1027410fb1bd5b98a5f74029ff4ec
#
_cell.length_a   1.000
_cell.length_b   1.000
_cell.length_c   1.000
_cell.angle_alpha   90.00
_cell.angle_beta   90.00
_cell.angle_gamma   90.00
#
_symmetry.space_group_name_H-M   'P 1'
#
loop_
_entity.id
_entity.type
_entity.pdbx_description
1 polymer ?
#
loop_
_entity_poly.entity_id
_entity_poly.type
_entity_poly.pdbx_seq_one_letter_code
_entity_poly.pdbx_strand_id
1 'polypeptide(L)'
;MIWYPYEQMKTMKAPYKILDAEGVHLYTKDQKLIDSISSWWCMIHGYKHPELTEAIKEQADRFCHVMLGGLTHEPVEKLSAKRSFVSFLTDFITLWNTETFCLQE
;
A
#
# COMPACT_ATOMS: atom_id res chain seq x y z
N MET A 1 -15.56 15.56 7.98
CA MET A 1 -15.56 16.00 6.56
C MET A 1 -14.26 15.54 5.95
N ILE A 2 -14.28 14.87 4.79
CA ILE A 2 -13.06 14.42 4.11
C ILE A 2 -12.60 15.54 3.18
N TRP A 3 -11.31 15.88 3.23
CA TRP A 3 -10.69 16.79 2.27
C TRP A 3 -10.07 15.94 1.15
N TYR A 4 -10.62 16.08 -0.07
CA TYR A 4 -10.14 15.29 -1.21
C TYR A 4 -8.94 15.95 -1.88
N PRO A 5 -7.85 15.20 -2.14
CA PRO A 5 -6.66 15.74 -2.80
C PRO A 5 -6.98 16.15 -4.25
N TYR A 6 -6.35 17.24 -4.70
CA TYR A 6 -6.47 17.78 -6.07
C TYR A 6 -7.88 18.21 -6.49
N GLU A 7 -8.83 18.37 -5.54
CA GLU A 7 -10.20 18.75 -5.81
C GLU A 7 -10.57 20.13 -5.26
N GLN A 8 -11.39 20.88 -5.99
CA GLN A 8 -12.00 22.10 -5.48
C GLN A 8 -13.27 21.74 -4.72
N MET A 9 -13.18 21.76 -3.40
CA MET A 9 -14.24 21.26 -2.50
C MET A 9 -15.61 21.92 -2.69
N LYS A 10 -15.68 23.16 -3.24
CA LYS A 10 -16.95 23.86 -3.47
C LYS A 10 -17.70 23.38 -4.71
N THR A 11 -16.97 22.83 -5.70
CA THR A 11 -17.51 22.50 -7.01
C THR A 11 -17.32 21.05 -7.39
N MET A 12 -16.64 20.25 -6.56
CA MET A 12 -16.40 18.84 -6.83
C MET A 12 -17.71 18.06 -6.94
N LYS A 13 -17.74 17.10 -7.83
CA LYS A 13 -18.81 16.10 -7.89
C LYS A 13 -18.67 15.12 -6.73
N ALA A 14 -19.79 14.57 -6.31
CA ALA A 14 -19.75 13.51 -5.31
C ALA A 14 -18.86 12.35 -5.80
N PRO A 15 -17.87 11.91 -4.97
CA PRO A 15 -16.99 10.82 -5.35
C PRO A 15 -17.75 9.50 -5.42
N TYR A 16 -17.27 8.58 -6.26
CA TYR A 16 -17.80 7.22 -6.31
C TYR A 16 -17.51 6.50 -5.00
N LYS A 17 -18.54 5.96 -4.38
CA LYS A 17 -18.39 5.10 -3.22
C LYS A 17 -18.07 3.68 -3.67
N ILE A 18 -16.83 3.25 -3.50
CA ILE A 18 -16.40 1.89 -3.81
C ILE A 18 -16.82 0.96 -2.68
N LEU A 19 -17.48 -0.12 -3.03
CA LEU A 19 -17.97 -1.15 -2.11
C LEU A 19 -17.11 -2.40 -2.13
N ASP A 20 -16.51 -2.69 -3.28
CA ASP A 20 -15.63 -3.84 -3.46
C ASP A 20 -14.65 -3.60 -4.62
N ALA A 21 -13.59 -4.40 -4.69
CA ALA A 21 -12.60 -4.34 -5.76
C ALA A 21 -12.00 -5.72 -6.02
N GLU A 22 -11.73 -6.08 -7.29
CA GLU A 22 -11.11 -7.33 -7.68
C GLU A 22 -10.37 -7.19 -9.02
N GLY A 23 -9.14 -7.68 -9.10
CA GLY A 23 -8.31 -7.54 -10.29
C GLY A 23 -8.11 -6.08 -10.65
N VAL A 24 -8.61 -5.65 -11.81
CA VAL A 24 -8.58 -4.25 -12.27
C VAL A 24 -9.91 -3.52 -12.08
N HIS A 25 -10.87 -4.13 -11.43
CA HIS A 25 -12.22 -3.62 -11.34
C HIS A 25 -12.55 -3.08 -9.95
N LEU A 26 -13.27 -1.96 -9.94
CA LEU A 26 -13.86 -1.35 -8.76
C LEU A 26 -15.40 -1.46 -8.86
N TYR A 27 -16.05 -1.80 -7.78
CA TYR A 27 -17.50 -1.99 -7.74
C TYR A 27 -18.13 -0.90 -6.88
N THR A 28 -19.05 -0.18 -7.47
CA THR A 28 -19.97 0.71 -6.77
C THR A 28 -21.32 -0.01 -6.56
N LYS A 29 -22.31 0.70 -6.01
CA LYS A 29 -23.68 0.15 -5.90
C LYS A 29 -24.27 -0.19 -7.28
N ASP A 30 -24.01 0.62 -8.28
CA ASP A 30 -24.74 0.59 -9.56
C ASP A 30 -23.82 0.34 -10.78
N GLN A 31 -22.50 0.37 -10.59
CA GLN A 31 -21.54 0.34 -11.70
C GLN A 31 -20.32 -0.52 -11.38
N LYS A 32 -19.77 -1.12 -12.43
CA LYS A 32 -18.44 -1.74 -12.45
C LYS A 32 -17.50 -0.82 -13.22
N LEU A 33 -16.47 -0.32 -12.56
CA LEU A 33 -15.48 0.59 -13.14
C LEU A 33 -14.17 -0.17 -13.40
N ILE A 34 -13.38 0.31 -14.33
CA ILE A 34 -12.01 -0.17 -14.58
C ILE A 34 -11.03 0.85 -14.01
N ASP A 35 -10.15 0.40 -13.14
CA ASP A 35 -9.04 1.21 -12.64
C ASP A 35 -7.85 1.06 -13.60
N SER A 36 -7.67 2.04 -14.49
CA SER A 36 -6.60 2.05 -15.49
C SER A 36 -5.27 2.62 -14.97
N ILE A 37 -5.24 3.12 -13.73
CA ILE A 37 -4.06 3.73 -13.11
C ILE A 37 -3.59 2.99 -11.85
N SER A 38 -4.13 1.80 -11.60
CA SER A 38 -3.75 0.92 -10.48
C SER A 38 -3.73 1.66 -9.14
N SER A 39 -4.80 2.43 -8.85
CA SER A 39 -4.93 3.24 -7.62
C SER A 39 -3.68 4.11 -7.37
N TRP A 40 -3.30 4.90 -8.36
CA TRP A 40 -2.06 5.68 -8.38
C TRP A 40 -0.82 4.81 -8.13
N TRP A 41 -0.71 3.71 -8.92
CA TRP A 41 0.41 2.76 -8.94
C TRP A 41 0.57 1.88 -7.69
N CYS A 42 -0.37 1.96 -6.73
CA CYS A 42 -0.31 1.13 -5.53
C CYS A 42 -0.80 -0.30 -5.75
N MET A 43 -1.73 -0.50 -6.70
CA MET A 43 -2.36 -1.81 -6.98
C MET A 43 -1.82 -2.45 -8.26
N ILE A 44 -0.49 -2.49 -8.43
CA ILE A 44 0.17 -3.01 -9.65
C ILE A 44 -0.09 -4.48 -9.93
N HIS A 45 -0.43 -5.26 -8.90
CA HIS A 45 -0.81 -6.67 -9.02
C HIS A 45 -2.34 -6.88 -9.05
N GLY A 46 -3.10 -5.79 -9.09
CA GLY A 46 -4.56 -5.80 -8.99
C GLY A 46 -5.07 -5.88 -7.56
N TYR A 47 -6.36 -5.61 -7.43
CA TYR A 47 -7.08 -5.69 -6.15
C TYR A 47 -7.28 -7.15 -5.73
N LYS A 48 -7.19 -7.43 -4.44
CA LYS A 48 -7.39 -8.76 -3.85
C LYS A 48 -6.49 -9.85 -4.44
N HIS A 49 -5.25 -9.51 -4.83
CA HIS A 49 -4.30 -10.54 -5.24
C HIS A 49 -4.18 -11.60 -4.13
N PRO A 50 -4.44 -12.89 -4.42
CA PRO A 50 -4.59 -13.89 -3.36
C PRO A 50 -3.39 -14.00 -2.44
N GLU A 51 -2.19 -14.14 -3.00
CA GLU A 51 -0.96 -14.29 -2.22
C GLU A 51 -0.65 -13.05 -1.36
N LEU A 52 -0.84 -11.84 -1.91
CA LEU A 52 -0.59 -10.60 -1.17
C LEU A 52 -1.63 -10.41 -0.07
N THR A 53 -2.89 -10.71 -0.34
CA THR A 53 -3.98 -10.60 0.64
C THR A 53 -3.75 -11.56 1.80
N GLU A 54 -3.34 -12.79 1.52
CA GLU A 54 -3.06 -13.78 2.56
C GLU A 54 -1.84 -13.39 3.39
N ALA A 55 -0.74 -12.98 2.76
CA ALA A 55 0.45 -12.52 3.47
C ALA A 55 0.16 -11.33 4.42
N ILE A 56 -0.71 -10.39 4.00
CA ILE A 56 -1.14 -9.28 4.86
C ILE A 56 -1.93 -9.79 6.07
N LYS A 57 -2.89 -10.71 5.88
CA LYS A 57 -3.68 -11.28 6.96
C LYS A 57 -2.80 -12.03 7.96
N GLU A 58 -1.94 -12.92 7.47
CA GLU A 58 -1.01 -13.68 8.31
C GLU A 58 -0.10 -12.77 9.14
N GLN A 59 0.40 -11.68 8.54
CA GLN A 59 1.22 -10.73 9.27
C GLN A 59 0.41 -9.90 10.25
N ALA A 60 -0.81 -9.49 9.89
CA ALA A 60 -1.70 -8.73 10.78
C ALA A 60 -2.13 -9.52 12.02
N ASP A 61 -2.30 -10.85 11.90
CA ASP A 61 -2.59 -11.75 13.01
C ASP A 61 -1.44 -11.85 14.02
N ARG A 62 -0.21 -11.55 13.59
CA ARG A 62 0.97 -11.50 14.46
C ARG A 62 1.18 -10.12 15.06
N PHE A 63 1.32 -9.11 14.22
CA PHE A 63 1.42 -7.67 14.57
C PHE A 63 1.41 -6.84 13.29
N CYS A 64 0.90 -5.61 13.39
CA CYS A 64 0.80 -4.68 12.26
C CYS A 64 2.08 -3.86 12.06
N HIS A 65 2.76 -3.50 13.15
CA HIS A 65 3.96 -2.67 13.10
C HIS A 65 4.87 -2.91 14.31
N VAL A 66 6.17 -2.83 14.09
CA VAL A 66 7.21 -2.74 15.10
C VAL A 66 8.29 -1.78 14.60
N MET A 67 8.67 -0.80 15.41
CA MET A 67 9.75 0.13 15.08
C MET A 67 11.10 -0.58 14.89
N LEU A 68 11.97 -0.06 14.03
CA LEU A 68 13.30 -0.63 13.80
C LEU A 68 14.40 -0.05 14.71
N GLY A 69 14.08 0.82 15.65
CA GLY A 69 15.01 1.40 16.61
C GLY A 69 15.49 0.40 17.68
N GLY A 70 16.49 -0.39 17.34
CA GLY A 70 16.99 -1.46 18.20
C GLY A 70 16.17 -2.75 18.21
N LEU A 71 15.13 -2.83 17.40
CA LEU A 71 14.28 -4.00 17.19
C LEU A 71 14.32 -4.41 15.72
N THR A 72 13.94 -5.65 15.42
CA THR A 72 13.83 -6.16 14.06
C THR A 72 12.67 -7.15 13.96
N HIS A 73 12.32 -7.54 12.74
CA HIS A 73 11.30 -8.54 12.47
C HIS A 73 11.52 -9.25 11.13
N GLU A 74 11.04 -10.47 11.04
CA GLU A 74 11.25 -11.36 9.90
C GLU A 74 10.93 -10.74 8.53
N PRO A 75 9.79 -10.03 8.31
CA PRO A 75 9.51 -9.40 7.02
C PRO A 75 10.58 -8.42 6.54
N VAL A 76 11.12 -7.56 7.43
CA VAL A 76 12.16 -6.60 7.04
C VAL A 76 13.49 -7.28 6.79
N GLU A 77 13.85 -8.30 7.56
CA GLU A 77 15.07 -9.08 7.35
C GLU A 77 15.04 -9.82 6.01
N LYS A 78 13.91 -10.46 5.68
CA LYS A 78 13.70 -11.11 4.39
C LYS A 78 13.75 -10.13 3.22
N LEU A 79 13.14 -8.95 3.38
CA LEU A 79 13.17 -7.90 2.34
C LEU A 79 14.59 -7.39 2.12
N SER A 80 15.32 -7.09 3.19
CA SER A 80 16.71 -6.65 3.14
C SER A 80 17.60 -7.69 2.44
N ALA A 81 17.51 -8.96 2.83
CA ALA A 81 18.28 -10.04 2.22
C ALA A 81 18.01 -10.19 0.71
N LYS A 82 16.75 -10.07 0.28
CA LYS A 82 16.39 -10.11 -1.15
C LYS A 82 16.92 -8.91 -1.92
N ARG A 83 16.95 -7.73 -1.31
CA ARG A 83 17.44 -6.52 -1.95
C ARG A 83 18.96 -6.43 -2.01
N SER A 84 19.67 -6.91 -1.01
CA SER A 84 21.13 -6.95 -0.98
C SER A 84 21.72 -7.70 -2.16
N PHE A 85 20.99 -8.68 -2.71
CA PHE A 85 21.38 -9.38 -3.93
C PHE A 85 21.23 -8.53 -5.21
N VAL A 86 20.40 -7.49 -5.19
CA VAL A 86 20.07 -6.70 -6.40
C VAL A 86 20.86 -5.39 -6.47
N SER A 87 21.31 -4.79 -5.37
CA SER A 87 21.99 -3.50 -5.40
C SER A 87 22.72 -3.15 -4.11
N PHE A 88 24.03 -3.14 -4.16
CA PHE A 88 24.93 -2.65 -3.09
C PHE A 88 24.72 -1.16 -2.72
N LEU A 89 24.12 -0.38 -3.59
CA LEU A 89 23.82 1.04 -3.40
C LEU A 89 22.40 1.35 -2.90
N THR A 90 21.47 0.40 -2.97
CA THR A 90 20.04 0.65 -2.67
C THR A 90 19.69 0.41 -1.20
N ASP A 91 20.51 -0.33 -0.47
CA ASP A 91 20.22 -0.71 0.92
C ASP A 91 20.15 0.51 1.86
N PHE A 92 21.03 1.48 1.66
CA PHE A 92 21.06 2.69 2.49
C PHE A 92 19.83 3.59 2.30
N ILE A 93 19.37 3.74 1.05
CA ILE A 93 18.22 4.58 0.69
C ILE A 93 16.90 3.95 1.17
N THR A 94 16.83 2.63 1.23
CA THR A 94 15.60 1.92 1.61
C THR A 94 15.37 1.92 3.12
N LEU A 95 16.41 1.75 3.92
CA LEU A 95 16.33 1.89 5.38
C LEU A 95 15.93 3.30 5.77
N TRP A 96 16.49 4.32 5.11
CA TRP A 96 16.13 5.72 5.32
C TRP A 96 14.67 6.02 4.99
N ASN A 97 14.14 5.50 3.89
CA ASN A 97 12.77 5.74 3.47
C ASN A 97 11.74 5.04 4.36
N THR A 98 12.02 3.86 4.92
CA THR A 98 11.13 3.18 5.86
C THR A 98 11.07 3.87 7.21
N GLU A 99 12.15 4.42 7.70
CA GLU A 99 12.15 5.21 8.94
C GLU A 99 11.46 6.58 8.76
N THR A 100 11.67 7.24 7.62
CA THR A 100 11.07 8.55 7.33
C THR A 100 9.55 8.47 7.14
N PHE A 101 9.03 7.37 6.63
CA PHE A 101 7.59 7.17 6.45
C PHE A 101 6.85 6.96 7.78
N CYS A 102 7.51 6.41 8.79
CA CYS A 102 6.93 6.23 10.14
C CYS A 102 6.98 7.50 11.02
N LEU A 103 7.71 8.54 10.60
CA LEU A 103 7.84 9.79 11.38
C LEU A 103 6.88 10.91 10.92
N GLN A 104 5.96 10.65 9.99
CA GLN A 104 5.00 11.63 9.45
C GLN A 104 3.56 11.44 9.96
N GLU A 105 3.35 10.78 11.09
CA GLU A 105 2.07 10.83 11.80
C GLU A 105 2.11 11.78 12.99
#